data_934086c66b1ccdf80ea264063ca18d6b
#
_entry.id   934086c66b1ccdf80ea264063ca18d6b
#
_cell.length_a   1.000
_cell.length_b   1.000
_cell.length_c   1.000
_cell.angle_alpha   90.00
_cell.angle_beta   90.00
_cell.angle_gamma   90.00
#
_symmetry.space_group_name_H-M   'P 1'
#
loop_
_entity.id
_entity.type
_entity.pdbx_description
1 polymer ?
#
loop_
_entity_poly.entity_id
_entity_poly.type
_entity_poly.pdbx_seq_one_letter_code
_entity_poly.pdbx_strand_id
1 'polypeptide(L)'
;SLSEQIVLVDIDEETLDKFGQYPIPRRIMADEIDKIENSLIGLNILFSEPDRFGGDEHFADILSWKQAVVAIAPSNRTNTSYRPPRIGTATFGDRDAEDFRPELEGMLFAQPIIHKSSFGYGTISSAQDVDGIIRRQPLLENFDGRLYPAFALDILRVAAGDSSYQISTDEYGIEFVRIPKFKPVITD
;
A
#
# COMPACT_ATOMS: atom_id res chain seq x y z
N SER A 1 20.19 -8.22 11.99
CA SER A 1 20.10 -7.69 10.62
C SER A 1 18.62 -7.47 10.29
N LEU A 2 18.29 -6.47 9.50
CA LEU A 2 16.89 -6.19 9.07
C LEU A 2 16.24 -7.39 8.36
N SER A 3 17.05 -8.29 7.79
CA SER A 3 16.59 -9.48 7.08
C SER A 3 15.90 -10.55 7.96
N GLU A 4 16.11 -10.53 9.27
CA GLU A 4 15.44 -11.46 10.20
C GLU A 4 14.07 -10.96 10.67
N GLN A 5 13.74 -9.70 10.39
CA GLN A 5 12.49 -9.07 10.78
C GLN A 5 11.43 -9.11 9.69
N ILE A 6 11.80 -9.48 8.46
CA ILE A 6 10.89 -9.51 7.31
C ILE A 6 10.82 -10.96 6.81
N VAL A 7 9.61 -11.50 6.79
CA VAL A 7 9.29 -12.81 6.21
C VAL A 7 8.46 -12.59 4.97
N LEU A 8 8.88 -13.18 3.86
CA LEU A 8 8.11 -13.21 2.63
C LEU A 8 7.28 -14.50 2.61
N VAL A 9 5.98 -14.36 2.43
CA VAL A 9 5.06 -15.49 2.23
C VAL A 9 4.53 -15.38 0.80
N ASP A 10 4.82 -16.38 -0.01
CA ASP A 10 4.47 -16.38 -1.42
C ASP A 10 3.29 -17.32 -1.69
N ILE A 11 2.50 -17.00 -2.72
CA ILE A 11 1.46 -17.88 -3.25
C ILE A 11 2.10 -18.60 -4.44
N ASP A 12 2.68 -19.74 -4.17
CA ASP A 12 3.40 -20.58 -5.13
C ASP A 12 2.54 -21.70 -5.71
N GLU A 13 3.14 -22.56 -6.54
CA GLU A 13 2.45 -23.68 -7.16
C GLU A 13 1.90 -24.69 -6.13
N GLU A 14 2.61 -24.93 -5.03
CA GLU A 14 2.15 -25.82 -3.95
C GLU A 14 0.89 -25.24 -3.28
N THR A 15 0.85 -23.93 -3.09
CA THR A 15 -0.34 -23.21 -2.61
C THR A 15 -1.52 -23.38 -3.56
N LEU A 16 -1.29 -23.26 -4.88
CA LEU A 16 -2.32 -23.41 -5.88
C LEU A 16 -2.82 -24.87 -6.01
N ASP A 17 -1.93 -25.83 -5.85
CA ASP A 17 -2.30 -27.26 -5.82
C ASP A 17 -3.21 -27.58 -4.61
N LYS A 18 -2.94 -26.94 -3.47
CA LYS A 18 -3.69 -27.15 -2.23
C LYS A 18 -5.04 -26.43 -2.20
N PHE A 19 -5.09 -25.18 -2.66
CA PHE A 19 -6.24 -24.30 -2.51
C PHE A 19 -6.99 -23.99 -3.81
N GLY A 20 -6.46 -24.43 -4.95
CA GLY A 20 -7.02 -24.18 -6.27
C GLY A 20 -6.41 -23.00 -7.00
N GLN A 21 -6.94 -22.72 -8.18
CA GLN A 21 -6.41 -21.69 -9.07
C GLN A 21 -6.55 -20.27 -8.49
N TYR A 22 -5.58 -19.42 -8.79
CA TYR A 22 -5.64 -17.98 -8.49
C TYR A 22 -6.82 -17.31 -9.26
N PRO A 23 -7.53 -16.35 -8.66
CA PRO A 23 -7.35 -15.84 -7.30
C PRO A 23 -7.91 -16.81 -6.25
N ILE A 24 -7.14 -17.02 -5.19
CA ILE A 24 -7.57 -17.83 -4.03
C ILE A 24 -8.78 -17.17 -3.37
N PRO A 25 -9.83 -17.93 -2.98
CA PRO A 25 -10.97 -17.40 -2.26
C PRO A 25 -10.55 -16.63 -1.01
N ARG A 26 -11.11 -15.44 -0.81
CA ARG A 26 -10.73 -14.57 0.32
C ARG A 26 -10.97 -15.19 1.69
N ARG A 27 -11.94 -16.08 1.81
CA ARG A 27 -12.16 -16.84 3.05
C ARG A 27 -10.93 -17.69 3.41
N ILE A 28 -10.35 -18.40 2.43
CA ILE A 28 -9.15 -19.22 2.65
C ILE A 28 -7.98 -18.30 3.02
N MET A 29 -7.80 -17.21 2.29
CA MET A 29 -6.75 -16.24 2.58
C MET A 29 -6.90 -15.63 3.98
N ALA A 30 -8.12 -15.32 4.40
CA ALA A 30 -8.43 -14.84 5.74
C ALA A 30 -8.02 -15.85 6.82
N ASP A 31 -8.40 -17.12 6.63
CA ASP A 31 -8.11 -18.19 7.59
C ASP A 31 -6.60 -18.46 7.71
N GLU A 32 -5.82 -18.30 6.62
CA GLU A 32 -4.36 -18.42 6.68
C GLU A 32 -3.70 -17.18 7.32
N ILE A 33 -4.17 -16.00 7.03
CA ILE A 33 -3.71 -14.75 7.67
C ILE A 33 -4.00 -14.76 9.17
N ASP A 34 -5.14 -15.30 9.59
CA ASP A 34 -5.51 -15.35 11.00
C ASP A 34 -4.52 -16.16 11.85
N LYS A 35 -3.86 -17.14 11.27
CA LYS A 35 -2.81 -17.96 11.93
C LYS A 35 -1.51 -17.19 12.18
N ILE A 36 -1.28 -16.06 11.50
CA ILE A 36 -0.08 -15.25 11.68
C ILE A 36 -0.26 -14.40 12.93
N GLU A 37 0.56 -14.64 13.93
CA GLU A 37 0.52 -13.94 15.22
C GLU A 37 1.60 -12.88 15.33
N ASN A 38 1.33 -11.81 16.09
CA ASN A 38 2.30 -10.78 16.50
C ASN A 38 3.10 -10.12 15.37
N SER A 39 2.50 -10.01 14.18
CA SER A 39 3.14 -9.46 12.99
C SER A 39 2.26 -8.43 12.30
N LEU A 40 2.92 -7.43 11.72
CA LEU A 40 2.29 -6.57 10.73
C LEU A 40 2.30 -7.29 9.39
N ILE A 41 1.20 -7.24 8.66
CA ILE A 41 1.01 -7.97 7.42
C ILE A 41 0.93 -7.00 6.25
N GLY A 42 1.83 -7.12 5.29
CA GLY A 42 1.75 -6.41 4.01
C GLY A 42 1.11 -7.32 2.96
N LEU A 43 -0.05 -6.93 2.46
CA LEU A 43 -0.77 -7.67 1.41
C LEU A 43 -0.49 -7.05 0.04
N ASN A 44 0.57 -7.52 -0.63
CA ASN A 44 0.94 -7.09 -1.98
C ASN A 44 0.03 -7.74 -3.04
N ILE A 45 -1.28 -7.60 -2.85
CA ILE A 45 -2.33 -8.14 -3.70
C ILE A 45 -3.39 -7.07 -3.90
N LEU A 46 -3.87 -6.90 -5.14
CA LEU A 46 -4.95 -5.97 -5.45
C LEU A 46 -6.31 -6.62 -5.20
N PHE A 47 -7.03 -6.10 -4.22
CA PHE A 47 -8.40 -6.53 -3.91
C PHE A 47 -9.44 -5.58 -4.55
N SER A 48 -9.25 -5.26 -5.82
CA SER A 48 -10.04 -4.24 -6.54
C SER A 48 -11.45 -4.68 -6.92
N GLU A 49 -11.70 -5.98 -6.94
CA GLU A 49 -13.00 -6.56 -7.30
C GLU A 49 -13.58 -7.37 -6.13
N PRO A 50 -14.91 -7.53 -6.05
CA PRO A 50 -15.52 -8.42 -5.07
C PRO A 50 -15.03 -9.86 -5.24
N ASP A 51 -14.94 -10.58 -4.13
CA ASP A 51 -14.65 -12.01 -4.19
C ASP A 51 -15.82 -12.76 -4.82
N ARG A 52 -15.58 -13.45 -5.93
CA ARG A 52 -16.58 -14.29 -6.60
C ARG A 52 -17.15 -15.40 -5.72
N PHE A 53 -16.48 -15.73 -4.63
CA PHE A 53 -16.90 -16.75 -3.66
C PHE A 53 -17.54 -16.16 -2.40
N GLY A 54 -17.69 -14.82 -2.32
CA GLY A 54 -18.38 -14.14 -1.22
C GLY A 54 -17.60 -14.06 0.10
N GLY A 55 -16.27 -14.10 0.04
CA GLY A 55 -15.39 -14.08 1.23
C GLY A 55 -15.02 -12.70 1.76
N ASP A 56 -15.49 -11.59 1.15
CA ASP A 56 -15.07 -10.23 1.48
C ASP A 56 -15.32 -9.82 2.92
N GLU A 57 -16.50 -10.15 3.45
CA GLU A 57 -16.87 -9.80 4.82
C GLU A 57 -16.00 -10.53 5.84
N HIS A 58 -15.81 -11.83 5.67
CA HIS A 58 -14.95 -12.62 6.53
C HIS A 58 -13.48 -12.12 6.48
N PHE A 59 -13.00 -11.80 5.29
CA PHE A 59 -11.67 -11.24 5.12
C PHE A 59 -11.51 -9.88 5.80
N ALA A 60 -12.50 -8.99 5.64
CA ALA A 60 -12.54 -7.70 6.31
C ALA A 60 -12.59 -7.84 7.84
N ASP A 61 -13.35 -8.78 8.36
CA ASP A 61 -13.40 -9.09 9.78
C ASP A 61 -12.00 -9.46 10.30
N ILE A 62 -11.28 -10.37 9.65
CA ILE A 62 -9.92 -10.74 10.04
C ILE A 62 -8.98 -9.52 9.98
N LEU A 63 -9.02 -8.72 8.93
CA LEU A 63 -8.18 -7.53 8.80
C LEU A 63 -8.46 -6.47 9.89
N SER A 64 -9.65 -6.46 10.49
CA SER A 64 -10.04 -5.45 11.48
C SER A 64 -9.22 -5.54 12.78
N TRP A 65 -8.65 -6.70 13.11
CA TRP A 65 -7.75 -6.88 14.27
C TRP A 65 -6.31 -7.26 13.90
N LYS A 66 -6.04 -7.61 12.65
CA LYS A 66 -4.68 -7.78 12.15
C LYS A 66 -4.14 -6.43 11.69
N GLN A 67 -2.92 -6.08 12.09
CA GLN A 67 -2.27 -4.89 11.55
C GLN A 67 -1.89 -5.13 10.08
N ALA A 68 -2.81 -4.84 9.16
CA ALA A 68 -2.62 -5.10 7.75
C ALA A 68 -2.55 -3.81 6.92
N VAL A 69 -1.64 -3.79 5.94
CA VAL A 69 -1.52 -2.77 4.90
C VAL A 69 -1.88 -3.42 3.57
N VAL A 70 -2.80 -2.81 2.82
CA VAL A 70 -3.26 -3.32 1.53
C VAL A 70 -2.68 -2.56 0.36
N ALA A 71 -2.48 -3.25 -0.76
CA ALA A 71 -1.99 -2.62 -1.98
C ALA A 71 -3.08 -1.86 -2.74
N ILE A 72 -2.68 -0.74 -3.33
CA ILE A 72 -3.38 -0.01 -4.37
C ILE A 72 -2.44 0.18 -5.56
N ALA A 73 -2.95 0.47 -6.75
CA ALA A 73 -2.09 0.60 -7.93
C ALA A 73 -2.53 1.73 -8.86
N PRO A 74 -1.58 2.50 -9.43
CA PRO A 74 -1.85 3.39 -10.54
C PRO A 74 -2.50 2.65 -11.71
N SER A 75 -3.42 3.32 -12.40
CA SER A 75 -4.14 2.75 -13.53
C SER A 75 -4.59 3.87 -14.48
N ASN A 76 -5.03 3.52 -15.67
CA ASN A 76 -5.70 4.42 -16.59
C ASN A 76 -7.20 4.63 -16.27
N ARG A 77 -7.71 3.97 -15.23
CA ARG A 77 -9.10 4.08 -14.75
C ARG A 77 -9.17 3.93 -13.24
N THR A 78 -10.23 4.44 -12.67
CA THR A 78 -10.54 4.24 -11.26
C THR A 78 -11.71 3.26 -11.11
N ASN A 79 -11.55 2.24 -10.27
CA ASN A 79 -12.53 1.17 -10.10
C ASN A 79 -13.69 1.51 -9.13
N THR A 80 -13.55 2.55 -8.33
CA THR A 80 -14.54 2.93 -7.33
C THR A 80 -14.50 4.44 -7.04
N SER A 81 -15.63 5.03 -6.69
CA SER A 81 -15.70 6.39 -6.16
C SER A 81 -15.28 6.51 -4.69
N TYR A 82 -15.15 5.39 -3.98
CA TYR A 82 -14.66 5.39 -2.61
C TYR A 82 -13.19 5.83 -2.58
N ARG A 83 -12.87 6.66 -1.58
CA ARG A 83 -11.50 7.03 -1.27
C ARG A 83 -11.18 6.63 0.16
N PRO A 84 -10.07 5.93 0.40
CA PRO A 84 -9.65 5.63 1.77
C PRO A 84 -9.42 6.92 2.56
N PRO A 85 -9.47 6.86 3.91
CA PRO A 85 -9.15 8.01 4.74
C PRO A 85 -7.80 8.61 4.37
N ARG A 86 -7.68 9.94 4.39
CA ARG A 86 -6.39 10.59 4.17
C ARG A 86 -5.41 10.20 5.28
N ILE A 87 -4.21 9.80 4.88
CA ILE A 87 -3.09 9.74 5.80
C ILE A 87 -2.62 11.19 6.02
N GLY A 88 -2.38 11.56 7.25
CA GLY A 88 -1.91 12.90 7.58
C GLY A 88 -0.57 13.20 6.90
N THR A 89 -0.42 14.37 6.32
CA THR A 89 0.83 14.88 5.77
C THR A 89 1.14 16.23 6.38
N ALA A 90 2.37 16.43 6.83
CA ALA A 90 2.89 17.74 7.24
C ALA A 90 3.98 18.13 6.24
N THR A 91 3.66 19.09 5.37
CA THR A 91 4.60 19.60 4.36
C THR A 91 5.35 20.80 4.95
N PHE A 92 6.65 20.83 4.78
CA PHE A 92 7.58 21.90 5.14
C PHE A 92 8.25 22.36 3.86
N GLY A 93 8.26 23.68 3.63
CA GLY A 93 8.84 24.29 2.42
C GLY A 93 7.87 25.29 1.80
N ASP A 94 8.25 25.84 0.66
CA ASP A 94 7.57 26.96 0.02
C ASP A 94 6.48 26.53 -0.98
N ARG A 95 6.37 25.23 -1.28
CA ARG A 95 5.43 24.66 -2.24
C ARG A 95 4.79 23.38 -1.72
N ASP A 96 3.59 23.10 -2.19
CA ASP A 96 2.88 21.86 -1.87
C ASP A 96 3.55 20.66 -2.58
N ALA A 97 3.66 19.54 -1.87
CA ALA A 97 4.33 18.35 -2.39
C ALA A 97 3.60 17.75 -3.62
N GLU A 98 2.30 17.99 -3.73
CA GLU A 98 1.46 17.61 -4.87
C GLU A 98 1.91 18.28 -6.17
N ASP A 99 2.46 19.51 -6.11
CA ASP A 99 2.94 20.25 -7.28
C ASP A 99 4.12 19.56 -7.99
N PHE A 100 4.86 18.74 -7.26
CA PHE A 100 6.04 18.06 -7.78
C PHE A 100 5.76 16.64 -8.29
N ARG A 101 4.51 16.20 -8.20
CA ARG A 101 4.12 14.85 -8.65
C ARG A 101 3.06 14.95 -9.74
N PRO A 102 3.31 14.37 -10.92
CA PRO A 102 2.28 14.28 -11.95
C PRO A 102 1.03 13.62 -11.40
N GLU A 103 -0.13 14.19 -11.72
CA GLU A 103 -1.40 13.58 -11.34
C GLU A 103 -1.64 12.32 -12.17
N LEU A 104 -1.99 11.24 -11.50
CA LEU A 104 -2.33 9.98 -12.15
C LEU A 104 -3.73 10.05 -12.78
N GLU A 105 -3.91 9.40 -13.92
CA GLU A 105 -5.21 9.32 -14.60
C GLU A 105 -6.24 8.50 -13.82
N GLY A 106 -5.78 7.50 -13.05
CA GLY A 106 -6.64 6.62 -12.26
C GLY A 106 -5.87 5.83 -11.22
N MET A 107 -6.65 5.21 -10.34
CA MET A 107 -6.14 4.38 -9.25
C MET A 107 -7.06 3.18 -9.01
N LEU A 108 -6.50 2.00 -8.89
CA LEU A 108 -7.21 0.82 -8.42
C LEU A 108 -7.11 0.75 -6.90
N PHE A 109 -8.23 0.87 -6.25
CA PHE A 109 -8.38 0.72 -4.81
C PHE A 109 -8.87 -0.67 -4.46
N ALA A 110 -8.56 -1.13 -3.25
CA ALA A 110 -9.23 -2.31 -2.71
C ALA A 110 -10.73 -2.04 -2.52
N GLN A 111 -11.52 -3.08 -2.37
CA GLN A 111 -12.94 -2.96 -2.04
C GLN A 111 -13.14 -2.10 -0.78
N PRO A 112 -14.17 -1.24 -0.72
CA PRO A 112 -14.38 -0.33 0.41
C PRO A 112 -14.40 -1.01 1.77
N ILE A 113 -14.96 -2.22 1.86
CA ILE A 113 -15.00 -3.00 3.09
C ILE A 113 -13.59 -3.41 3.56
N ILE A 114 -12.70 -3.77 2.62
CA ILE A 114 -11.32 -4.14 2.91
C ILE A 114 -10.52 -2.92 3.36
N HIS A 115 -10.64 -1.78 2.65
CA HIS A 115 -9.98 -0.55 3.06
C HIS A 115 -10.39 -0.08 4.47
N LYS A 116 -11.68 -0.19 4.81
CA LYS A 116 -12.18 0.23 6.11
C LYS A 116 -11.66 -0.64 7.26
N SER A 117 -11.28 -1.88 6.96
CA SER A 117 -10.77 -2.85 7.93
C SER A 117 -9.24 -2.91 7.96
N SER A 118 -8.54 -2.30 6.99
CA SER A 118 -7.08 -2.26 6.97
C SER A 118 -6.53 -1.08 7.77
N PHE A 119 -5.31 -1.22 8.29
CA PHE A 119 -4.59 -0.19 9.06
C PHE A 119 -3.83 0.79 8.16
N GLY A 120 -3.61 0.41 6.90
CA GLY A 120 -2.93 1.24 5.95
C GLY A 120 -3.12 0.76 4.52
N TYR A 121 -2.61 1.56 3.59
CA TYR A 121 -2.63 1.25 2.16
C TYR A 121 -1.46 1.95 1.46
N GLY A 122 -0.95 1.35 0.39
CA GLY A 122 0.12 1.98 -0.38
C GLY A 122 0.19 1.50 -1.81
N THR A 123 0.82 2.31 -2.65
CA THR A 123 0.94 2.05 -4.08
C THR A 123 1.99 0.99 -4.37
N ILE A 124 1.62 0.02 -5.19
CA ILE A 124 2.53 -0.91 -5.83
C ILE A 124 2.73 -0.44 -7.28
N SER A 125 3.51 0.61 -7.47
CA SER A 125 3.86 1.10 -8.80
C SER A 125 5.26 0.63 -9.17
N SER A 126 5.45 0.24 -10.42
CA SER A 126 6.75 -0.08 -10.98
C SER A 126 6.94 0.75 -12.24
N ALA A 127 7.67 1.85 -12.14
CA ALA A 127 8.16 2.55 -13.33
C ALA A 127 9.40 1.79 -13.84
N GLN A 128 9.29 1.22 -15.03
CA GLN A 128 10.43 0.62 -15.71
C GLN A 128 11.25 1.72 -16.38
N ASP A 129 12.57 1.64 -16.26
CA ASP A 129 13.49 2.42 -17.08
C ASP A 129 13.39 1.98 -18.56
N VAL A 130 14.01 2.74 -19.47
CA VAL A 130 13.98 2.49 -20.92
C VAL A 130 14.46 1.07 -21.29
N ASP A 131 15.29 0.46 -20.44
CA ASP A 131 15.80 -0.91 -20.61
C ASP A 131 14.93 -2.00 -19.96
N GLY A 132 13.76 -1.64 -19.43
CA GLY A 132 12.82 -2.56 -18.79
C GLY A 132 13.18 -2.94 -17.35
N ILE A 133 14.24 -2.38 -16.78
CA ILE A 133 14.67 -2.66 -15.40
C ILE A 133 14.08 -1.62 -14.46
N ILE A 134 13.49 -2.07 -13.35
CA ILE A 134 12.97 -1.19 -12.30
C ILE A 134 14.12 -0.84 -11.36
N ARG A 135 14.53 0.44 -11.35
CA ARG A 135 15.58 0.95 -10.45
C ARG A 135 15.07 1.97 -9.45
N ARG A 136 13.91 2.54 -9.73
CA ARG A 136 13.31 3.60 -8.91
C ARG A 136 11.86 3.28 -8.65
N GLN A 137 11.42 3.61 -7.45
CA GLN A 137 10.01 3.51 -7.07
C GLN A 137 9.58 4.85 -6.46
N PRO A 138 8.49 5.44 -6.93
CA PRO A 138 7.94 6.63 -6.32
C PRO A 138 7.60 6.38 -4.86
N LEU A 139 8.05 7.25 -3.95
CA LEU A 139 7.64 7.20 -2.54
C LEU A 139 6.21 7.70 -2.33
N LEU A 140 5.77 8.60 -3.20
CA LEU A 140 4.45 9.23 -3.18
C LEU A 140 3.91 9.30 -4.60
N GLU A 141 2.63 9.02 -4.75
CA GLU A 141 1.87 9.22 -5.99
C GLU A 141 0.77 10.26 -5.76
N ASN A 142 0.53 11.11 -6.78
CA ASN A 142 -0.53 12.10 -6.72
C ASN A 142 -1.74 11.62 -7.52
N PHE A 143 -2.87 11.53 -6.85
CA PHE A 143 -4.14 11.20 -7.49
C PHE A 143 -5.29 11.97 -6.82
N ASP A 144 -6.12 12.64 -7.63
CA ASP A 144 -7.31 13.38 -7.16
C ASP A 144 -6.93 14.43 -6.09
N GLY A 145 -5.79 15.14 -6.32
CA GLY A 145 -5.25 16.15 -5.41
C GLY A 145 -4.86 15.59 -4.03
N ARG A 146 -4.46 14.32 -3.96
CA ARG A 146 -4.01 13.65 -2.74
C ARG A 146 -2.75 12.84 -2.98
N LEU A 147 -1.85 12.87 -2.01
CA LEU A 147 -0.67 12.01 -2.02
C LEU A 147 -1.00 10.65 -1.43
N TYR A 148 -0.59 9.61 -2.14
CA TYR A 148 -0.69 8.21 -1.75
C TYR A 148 0.72 7.65 -1.57
N PRO A 149 1.04 7.05 -0.40
CA PRO A 149 2.38 6.54 -0.14
C PRO A 149 2.67 5.27 -0.93
N ALA A 150 3.94 5.00 -1.18
CA ALA A 150 4.39 3.68 -1.60
C ALA A 150 4.04 2.62 -0.54
N PHE A 151 3.74 1.40 -0.98
CA PHE A 151 3.34 0.29 -0.12
C PHE A 151 4.34 0.01 1.02
N ALA A 152 5.64 -0.05 0.68
CA ALA A 152 6.68 -0.25 1.68
C ALA A 152 6.76 0.91 2.70
N LEU A 153 6.54 2.15 2.24
CA LEU A 153 6.54 3.33 3.11
C LEU A 153 5.37 3.29 4.11
N ASP A 154 4.20 2.86 3.67
CA ASP A 154 3.04 2.76 4.56
C ASP A 154 3.14 1.58 5.55
N ILE A 155 3.75 0.48 5.16
CA ILE A 155 4.12 -0.61 6.08
C ILE A 155 4.99 -0.07 7.22
N LEU A 156 6.01 0.73 6.91
CA LEU A 156 6.87 1.34 7.93
C LEU A 156 6.10 2.32 8.83
N ARG A 157 5.18 3.10 8.27
CA ARG A 157 4.33 4.02 9.06
C ARG A 157 3.47 3.26 10.05
N VAL A 158 2.79 2.21 9.60
CA VAL A 158 1.93 1.38 10.47
C VAL A 158 2.78 0.67 11.52
N ALA A 159 3.95 0.13 11.15
CA ALA A 159 4.90 -0.49 12.09
C ALA A 159 5.38 0.50 13.18
N ALA A 160 5.55 1.76 12.82
CA ALA A 160 5.92 2.82 13.77
C ALA A 160 4.76 3.23 14.69
N GLY A 161 3.51 2.86 14.34
CA GLY A 161 2.31 3.37 15.00
C GLY A 161 2.10 4.87 14.74
N ASP A 162 2.62 5.39 13.62
CA ASP A 162 2.46 6.78 13.22
C ASP A 162 1.22 6.98 12.35
N SER A 163 0.60 8.18 12.46
CA SER A 163 -0.60 8.53 11.71
C SER A 163 -0.30 9.40 10.48
N SER A 164 0.95 9.83 10.28
CA SER A 164 1.30 10.85 9.30
C SER A 164 2.70 10.70 8.73
N TYR A 165 2.93 11.39 7.61
CA TYR A 165 4.23 11.64 7.00
C TYR A 165 4.64 13.09 7.17
N GLN A 166 5.95 13.33 7.23
CA GLN A 166 6.56 14.65 7.08
C GLN A 166 7.24 14.70 5.71
N ILE A 167 6.94 15.75 4.95
CA ILE A 167 7.46 15.95 3.61
C ILE A 167 8.17 17.29 3.60
N SER A 168 9.42 17.34 3.16
CA SER A 168 10.13 18.59 2.90
C SER A 168 10.21 18.84 1.41
N THR A 169 9.94 20.08 1.02
CA THR A 169 10.01 20.55 -0.37
C THR A 169 10.90 21.77 -0.46
N ASP A 170 11.56 21.92 -1.59
CA ASP A 170 12.28 23.12 -1.98
C ASP A 170 11.82 23.64 -3.34
N GLU A 171 12.57 24.54 -3.96
CA GLU A 171 12.24 25.07 -5.30
C GLU A 171 12.34 24.02 -6.43
N TYR A 172 13.05 22.93 -6.20
CA TYR A 172 13.32 21.88 -7.20
C TYR A 172 12.46 20.65 -7.06
N GLY A 173 11.95 20.34 -5.84
CA GLY A 173 11.16 19.13 -5.63
C GLY A 173 10.92 18.75 -4.18
N ILE A 174 10.62 17.47 -4.00
CA ILE A 174 10.52 16.85 -2.69
C ILE A 174 11.94 16.46 -2.26
N GLU A 175 12.48 17.07 -1.21
CA GLU A 175 13.80 16.74 -0.68
C GLU A 175 13.81 15.41 0.07
N PHE A 176 12.81 15.19 0.92
CA PHE A 176 12.66 13.95 1.66
C PHE A 176 11.22 13.67 2.09
N VAL A 177 10.98 12.40 2.35
CA VAL A 177 9.79 11.91 3.05
C VAL A 177 10.24 11.23 4.33
N ARG A 178 9.60 11.54 5.45
CA ARG A 178 9.92 10.97 6.75
C ARG A 178 8.69 10.49 7.48
N ILE A 179 8.79 9.33 8.08
CA ILE A 179 7.92 8.89 9.17
C ILE A 179 8.55 9.42 10.47
N PRO A 180 7.82 10.10 11.36
CA PRO A 180 8.41 10.82 12.50
C PRO A 180 9.42 10.03 13.34
N LYS A 181 9.22 8.73 13.52
CA LYS A 181 10.13 7.84 14.28
C LYS A 181 11.34 7.33 13.50
N PHE A 182 11.42 7.56 12.19
CA PHE A 182 12.51 7.09 11.35
C PHE A 182 13.35 8.24 10.81
N LYS A 183 14.54 7.89 10.28
CA LYS A 183 15.34 8.83 9.50
C LYS A 183 14.62 9.17 8.19
N PRO A 184 14.82 10.38 7.65
CA PRO A 184 14.23 10.75 6.37
C PRO A 184 14.76 9.86 5.24
N VAL A 185 13.88 9.55 4.28
CA VAL A 185 14.25 8.98 2.99
C VAL A 185 14.46 10.14 2.03
N ILE A 186 15.70 10.35 1.60
CA ILE A 186 16.07 11.41 0.66
C ILE A 186 15.61 11.00 -0.73
N THR A 187 15.04 11.93 -1.46
CA THR A 187 14.61 11.74 -2.86
C THR A 187 15.67 12.36 -3.80
N ASP A 188 15.93 11.69 -4.92
CA ASP A 188 16.80 12.19 -5.99
C ASP A 188 15.98 12.92 -7.06
#